data_46f301b0dffa43d7d8bf1a551bf12b1b
#
_entry.id   46f301b0dffa43d7d8bf1a551bf12b1b
#
_cell.length_a   1.000
_cell.length_b   1.000
_cell.length_c   1.000
_cell.angle_alpha   90.00
_cell.angle_beta   90.00
_cell.angle_gamma   90.00
#
_symmetry.space_group_name_H-M   'P 1'
#
loop_
_entity.id
_entity.type
_entity.pdbx_description
1 polymer ?
#
loop_
_entity_poly.entity_id
_entity_poly.type
_entity_poly.pdbx_seq_one_letter_code
_entity_poly.pdbx_strand_id
1 'polypeptide(L)'
;MGLLVGISMLYFAANDWTQENLGLSGFSIRGISAWALSGEPNSTVIMVAAIALFIASIGKSGQFPLHTWLPDAMAGPTPVSSLLHSSTMVVAGVFLVARLYPVFFVGLDILGSGGNLIMFIGAITIVISAALAFVQNDIKRVLAYSTVSQLGYMMLGLGAGAWLPAVFHIFTHAFFKACLFLGAGSISHSASHHSFDMKRDMGGLRKVMPITFTTWIISTLALCGVFPFSGFFSKDEIIDNVGNNGYNTFMIVGLVGAFMTAAYMTRATYLTFFGEPRGASAGHSSHESHGAHGSHDTHGTHGDHDAHASHDAHASHGPHESGLLITAPLMILSVLALGSGLLNATPFGESWERMKLWVEPRAVEVVDSTFPGGPGESLFINVPSAEEGS
;
A
#
# COMPACT_ATOMS: atom_id res chain seq x y z
N MET A 1 9.56 19.40 -6.82
CA MET A 1 9.56 20.21 -8.05
C MET A 1 8.35 19.90 -8.93
N GLY A 2 8.12 18.65 -9.38
CA GLY A 2 7.00 18.32 -10.28
C GLY A 2 5.62 18.77 -9.80
N LEU A 3 5.32 18.63 -8.51
CA LEU A 3 4.05 19.09 -7.93
C LEU A 3 3.86 20.61 -8.09
N LEU A 4 4.88 21.39 -7.78
CA LEU A 4 4.81 22.86 -7.90
C LEU A 4 4.65 23.29 -9.35
N VAL A 5 5.41 22.68 -10.26
CA VAL A 5 5.29 22.98 -11.70
C VAL A 5 3.89 22.64 -12.20
N GLY A 6 3.39 21.43 -11.89
CA GLY A 6 2.06 21.00 -12.34
C GLY A 6 0.93 21.88 -11.79
N ILE A 7 0.95 22.21 -10.49
CA ILE A 7 -0.05 23.10 -9.89
C ILE A 7 0.02 24.50 -10.50
N SER A 8 1.22 25.07 -10.69
CA SER A 8 1.35 26.40 -11.31
C SER A 8 0.82 26.41 -12.73
N MET A 9 1.15 25.39 -13.54
CA MET A 9 0.65 25.27 -14.90
C MET A 9 -0.87 25.18 -14.94
N LEU A 10 -1.46 24.34 -14.08
CA LEU A 10 -2.94 24.24 -14.03
C LEU A 10 -3.59 25.54 -13.58
N TYR A 11 -3.01 26.24 -12.59
CA TYR A 11 -3.53 27.52 -12.15
C TYR A 11 -3.58 28.54 -13.29
N PHE A 12 -2.46 28.78 -13.95
CA PHE A 12 -2.39 29.79 -15.02
C PHE A 12 -3.22 29.39 -16.25
N ALA A 13 -3.39 28.09 -16.52
CA ALA A 13 -4.16 27.63 -17.67
C ALA A 13 -5.67 27.62 -17.42
N ALA A 14 -6.10 27.31 -16.18
CA ALA A 14 -7.52 27.13 -15.87
C ALA A 14 -8.18 28.35 -15.21
N ASN A 15 -7.38 29.28 -14.63
CA ASN A 15 -7.93 30.35 -13.77
C ASN A 15 -8.98 31.22 -14.46
N ASP A 16 -8.69 31.74 -15.64
CA ASP A 16 -9.58 32.65 -16.33
C ASP A 16 -10.87 31.95 -16.73
N TRP A 17 -10.76 30.73 -17.29
CA TRP A 17 -11.92 29.92 -17.65
C TRP A 17 -12.79 29.57 -16.44
N THR A 18 -12.17 29.19 -15.31
CA THR A 18 -12.92 28.81 -14.09
C THR A 18 -13.60 30.00 -13.42
N GLN A 19 -13.00 31.19 -13.50
CA GLN A 19 -13.61 32.42 -13.01
C GLN A 19 -14.79 32.86 -13.87
N GLU A 20 -14.63 32.85 -15.19
CA GLU A 20 -15.65 33.29 -16.14
C GLU A 20 -16.87 32.34 -16.17
N ASN A 21 -16.65 31.03 -16.18
CA ASN A 21 -17.71 30.03 -16.37
C ASN A 21 -18.34 29.54 -15.06
N LEU A 22 -17.58 29.51 -13.96
CA LEU A 22 -18.02 28.89 -12.71
C LEU A 22 -17.95 29.86 -11.49
N GLY A 23 -17.33 31.04 -11.64
CA GLY A 23 -17.05 31.91 -10.52
C GLY A 23 -16.10 31.33 -9.48
N LEU A 24 -15.27 30.34 -9.86
CA LEU A 24 -14.35 29.62 -8.99
C LEU A 24 -12.91 30.05 -9.25
N SER A 25 -12.08 30.01 -8.19
CA SER A 25 -10.65 30.24 -8.31
C SER A 25 -9.97 29.12 -9.12
N GLY A 26 -8.90 29.43 -9.85
CA GLY A 26 -8.04 28.46 -10.53
C GLY A 26 -7.33 27.43 -9.63
N PHE A 27 -7.47 27.54 -8.31
CA PHE A 27 -7.07 26.51 -7.34
C PHE A 27 -8.21 25.56 -6.96
N SER A 28 -9.42 25.80 -7.41
CA SER A 28 -10.56 24.94 -7.15
C SER A 28 -10.40 23.61 -7.91
N ILE A 29 -10.34 22.50 -7.17
CA ILE A 29 -10.29 21.15 -7.78
C ILE A 29 -11.49 20.93 -8.70
N ARG A 30 -12.68 21.38 -8.27
CA ARG A 30 -13.92 21.32 -9.07
C ARG A 30 -13.78 22.14 -10.36
N GLY A 31 -13.24 23.36 -10.25
CA GLY A 31 -13.01 24.24 -11.41
C GLY A 31 -12.01 23.63 -12.39
N ILE A 32 -10.86 23.16 -11.89
CA ILE A 32 -9.83 22.51 -12.71
C ILE A 32 -10.39 21.25 -13.41
N SER A 33 -11.18 20.44 -12.69
CA SER A 33 -11.79 19.24 -13.26
C SER A 33 -12.78 19.57 -14.37
N ALA A 34 -13.65 20.56 -14.17
CA ALA A 34 -14.58 21.02 -15.17
C ALA A 34 -13.87 21.62 -16.40
N TRP A 35 -12.84 22.44 -16.17
CA TRP A 35 -12.00 22.97 -17.25
C TRP A 35 -11.32 21.86 -18.05
N ALA A 36 -10.74 20.86 -17.38
CA ALA A 36 -10.10 19.75 -18.06
C ALA A 36 -11.05 18.98 -18.99
N LEU A 37 -12.33 18.89 -18.61
CA LEU A 37 -13.37 18.17 -19.37
C LEU A 37 -14.12 19.03 -20.38
N SER A 38 -13.93 20.36 -20.39
CA SER A 38 -14.66 21.27 -21.28
C SER A 38 -14.27 21.18 -22.76
N GLY A 39 -13.17 20.50 -23.07
CA GLY A 39 -12.61 20.49 -24.43
C GLY A 39 -11.79 21.74 -24.80
N GLU A 40 -11.80 22.79 -23.96
CA GLU A 40 -11.06 24.04 -24.16
C GLU A 40 -9.55 23.95 -23.86
N PRO A 41 -9.07 23.02 -22.98
CA PRO A 41 -7.65 22.96 -22.64
C PRO A 41 -6.76 22.71 -23.87
N ASN A 42 -5.68 23.48 -23.97
CA ASN A 42 -4.62 23.14 -24.92
C ASN A 42 -4.03 21.77 -24.56
N SER A 43 -4.09 20.83 -25.49
CA SER A 43 -3.67 19.42 -25.27
C SER A 43 -2.23 19.29 -24.78
N THR A 44 -1.31 20.14 -25.26
CA THR A 44 0.08 20.14 -24.82
C THR A 44 0.22 20.64 -23.38
N VAL A 45 -0.50 21.68 -23.00
CA VAL A 45 -0.43 22.26 -21.65
C VAL A 45 -0.96 21.27 -20.60
N ILE A 46 -2.14 20.69 -20.85
CA ILE A 46 -2.72 19.72 -19.92
C ILE A 46 -1.87 18.45 -19.82
N MET A 47 -1.30 17.98 -20.94
CA MET A 47 -0.39 16.84 -20.97
C MET A 47 0.88 17.09 -20.13
N VAL A 48 1.55 18.23 -20.32
CA VAL A 48 2.77 18.56 -19.56
C VAL A 48 2.46 18.76 -18.08
N ALA A 49 1.34 19.39 -17.73
CA ALA A 49 0.90 19.53 -16.36
C ALA A 49 0.61 18.16 -15.71
N ALA A 50 -0.09 17.26 -16.40
CA ALA A 50 -0.36 15.90 -15.96
C ALA A 50 0.95 15.11 -15.75
N ILE A 51 1.90 15.18 -16.67
CA ILE A 51 3.22 14.53 -16.52
C ILE A 51 3.97 15.09 -15.30
N ALA A 52 3.99 16.40 -15.11
CA ALA A 52 4.67 17.02 -13.96
C ALA A 52 4.07 16.57 -12.62
N LEU A 53 2.74 16.51 -12.52
CA LEU A 53 2.03 15.97 -11.36
C LEU A 53 2.28 14.47 -11.17
N PHE A 54 2.34 13.72 -12.26
CA PHE A 54 2.60 12.29 -12.19
C PHE A 54 4.03 11.99 -11.73
N ILE A 55 5.04 12.75 -12.12
CA ILE A 55 6.41 12.63 -11.58
C ILE A 55 6.41 12.83 -10.06
N ALA A 56 5.66 13.80 -9.55
CA ALA A 56 5.50 13.97 -8.10
C ALA A 56 4.84 12.77 -7.44
N SER A 57 3.83 12.20 -8.09
CA SER A 57 3.13 11.00 -7.65
C SER A 57 4.06 9.77 -7.62
N ILE A 58 4.87 9.56 -8.67
CA ILE A 58 5.90 8.51 -8.74
C ILE A 58 6.86 8.60 -7.55
N GLY A 59 7.39 9.81 -7.28
CA GLY A 59 8.32 10.03 -6.17
C GLY A 59 7.70 9.75 -4.81
N LYS A 60 6.45 10.20 -4.58
CA LYS A 60 5.76 10.03 -3.29
C LYS A 60 5.30 8.61 -3.04
N SER A 61 4.82 7.91 -4.07
CA SER A 61 4.32 6.52 -3.97
C SER A 61 5.38 5.47 -4.28
N GLY A 62 6.65 5.85 -4.40
CA GLY A 62 7.74 4.90 -4.63
C GLY A 62 7.53 4.04 -5.88
N GLN A 63 7.01 4.63 -6.96
CA GLN A 63 6.87 3.93 -8.24
C GLN A 63 8.20 3.87 -8.98
N PHE A 64 8.33 2.89 -9.89
CA PHE A 64 9.50 2.85 -10.76
C PHE A 64 9.62 4.16 -11.57
N PRO A 65 10.84 4.73 -11.71
CA PRO A 65 12.15 4.28 -11.19
C PRO A 65 12.50 4.80 -9.78
N LEU A 66 11.66 5.60 -9.13
CA LEU A 66 11.96 6.29 -7.87
C LEU A 66 11.52 5.48 -6.62
N HIS A 67 11.63 4.15 -6.65
CA HIS A 67 11.11 3.26 -5.58
C HIS A 67 12.13 2.92 -4.49
N THR A 68 13.41 3.17 -4.72
CA THR A 68 14.52 2.64 -3.87
C THR A 68 14.53 3.21 -2.46
N TRP A 69 14.06 4.44 -2.25
CA TRP A 69 14.03 5.08 -0.94
C TRP A 69 13.07 4.39 0.06
N LEU A 70 12.03 3.73 -0.45
CA LEU A 70 10.94 3.22 0.37
C LEU A 70 11.37 2.03 1.25
N PRO A 71 12.10 1.01 0.75
CA PRO A 71 12.68 -0.03 1.61
C PRO A 71 13.77 0.47 2.57
N ASP A 72 14.48 1.53 2.22
CA ASP A 72 15.52 2.11 3.10
C ASP A 72 14.90 2.88 4.28
N ALA A 73 13.67 3.39 4.12
CA ALA A 73 12.90 4.00 5.20
C ALA A 73 12.52 3.03 6.34
N MET A 74 12.79 1.72 6.18
CA MET A 74 12.50 0.70 7.20
C MET A 74 13.39 0.77 8.44
N ALA A 75 14.38 1.63 8.49
CA ALA A 75 15.20 1.89 9.68
C ALA A 75 14.41 2.50 10.86
N GLY A 76 13.25 3.10 10.58
CA GLY A 76 12.39 3.72 11.59
C GLY A 76 11.64 2.71 12.48
N PRO A 77 11.04 3.17 13.60
CA PRO A 77 10.22 2.34 14.48
C PRO A 77 9.03 1.72 13.74
N THR A 78 8.67 0.48 14.07
CA THR A 78 7.64 -0.27 13.34
C THR A 78 6.26 0.40 13.32
N PRO A 79 5.75 1.03 14.41
CA PRO A 79 4.47 1.74 14.34
C PRO A 79 4.47 2.90 13.33
N VAL A 80 5.59 3.62 13.20
CA VAL A 80 5.76 4.68 12.20
C VAL A 80 5.82 4.09 10.80
N SER A 81 6.57 3.00 10.60
CA SER A 81 6.59 2.27 9.31
C SER A 81 5.19 1.78 8.94
N SER A 82 4.41 1.28 9.90
CA SER A 82 3.03 0.86 9.69
C SER A 82 2.17 2.02 9.16
N LEU A 83 2.19 3.17 9.83
CA LEU A 83 1.42 4.34 9.42
C LEU A 83 1.81 4.86 8.03
N LEU A 84 3.11 5.00 7.76
CA LEU A 84 3.63 5.56 6.52
C LEU A 84 3.34 4.67 5.30
N HIS A 85 3.42 3.35 5.46
CA HIS A 85 3.34 2.39 4.35
C HIS A 85 1.95 1.76 4.18
N SER A 86 1.01 1.98 5.11
CA SER A 86 -0.35 1.45 4.97
C SER A 86 -1.32 2.46 4.34
N SER A 87 -1.41 3.69 4.87
CA SER A 87 -2.53 4.57 4.58
C SER A 87 -2.19 6.04 4.33
N THR A 88 -0.96 6.50 4.63
CA THR A 88 -0.68 7.94 4.64
C THR A 88 0.29 8.38 3.55
N MET A 89 1.59 8.29 3.79
CA MET A 89 2.58 8.95 2.94
C MET A 89 2.65 8.38 1.52
N VAL A 90 2.73 7.06 1.41
CA VAL A 90 2.93 6.40 0.12
C VAL A 90 1.67 6.37 -0.76
N VAL A 91 0.50 6.43 -0.14
CA VAL A 91 -0.78 6.47 -0.82
C VAL A 91 -1.10 7.87 -1.38
N ALA A 92 -0.47 8.91 -0.82
CA ALA A 92 -0.72 10.30 -1.22
C ALA A 92 -0.46 10.55 -2.73
N GLY A 93 0.50 9.86 -3.35
CA GLY A 93 0.72 9.97 -4.80
C GLY A 93 -0.41 9.33 -5.61
N VAL A 94 -0.89 8.17 -5.21
CA VAL A 94 -2.06 7.52 -5.84
C VAL A 94 -3.30 8.40 -5.66
N PHE A 95 -3.50 8.94 -4.45
CA PHE A 95 -4.62 9.83 -4.16
C PHE A 95 -4.56 11.14 -4.97
N LEU A 96 -3.37 11.68 -5.23
CA LEU A 96 -3.20 12.84 -6.10
C LEU A 96 -3.74 12.55 -7.51
N VAL A 97 -3.39 11.40 -8.09
CA VAL A 97 -3.89 10.98 -9.40
C VAL A 97 -5.40 10.77 -9.37
N ALA A 98 -5.91 10.08 -8.34
CA ALA A 98 -7.34 9.86 -8.19
C ALA A 98 -8.13 11.16 -7.98
N ARG A 99 -7.57 12.14 -7.26
CA ARG A 99 -8.24 13.40 -6.93
C ARG A 99 -8.29 14.38 -8.10
N LEU A 100 -7.25 14.39 -8.93
CA LEU A 100 -7.17 15.20 -10.15
C LEU A 100 -7.40 14.34 -11.40
N TYR A 101 -8.21 13.30 -11.27
CA TYR A 101 -8.39 12.29 -12.32
C TYR A 101 -8.77 12.87 -13.70
N PRO A 102 -9.68 13.87 -13.82
CA PRO A 102 -9.99 14.49 -15.11
C PRO A 102 -8.78 15.08 -15.85
N VAL A 103 -7.84 15.68 -15.12
CA VAL A 103 -6.60 16.21 -15.69
C VAL A 103 -5.73 15.10 -16.27
N PHE A 104 -5.62 13.98 -15.56
CA PHE A 104 -4.88 12.82 -16.02
C PHE A 104 -5.59 12.10 -17.16
N PHE A 105 -6.92 12.02 -17.07
CA PHE A 105 -7.76 11.37 -18.07
C PHE A 105 -7.56 12.01 -19.45
N VAL A 106 -7.68 13.33 -19.51
CA VAL A 106 -7.49 14.09 -20.76
C VAL A 106 -6.02 14.24 -21.13
N GLY A 107 -5.16 14.58 -20.14
CA GLY A 107 -3.75 14.87 -20.40
C GLY A 107 -2.91 13.66 -20.79
N LEU A 108 -3.26 12.47 -20.35
CA LEU A 108 -2.53 11.22 -20.65
C LEU A 108 -3.35 10.23 -21.47
N ASP A 109 -4.48 10.65 -22.02
CA ASP A 109 -5.35 9.84 -22.90
C ASP A 109 -5.70 8.48 -22.25
N ILE A 110 -6.26 8.53 -21.04
CA ILE A 110 -6.74 7.33 -20.36
C ILE A 110 -7.90 6.75 -21.17
N LEU A 111 -7.90 5.45 -21.41
CA LEU A 111 -8.75 4.68 -22.34
C LEU A 111 -8.35 4.83 -23.83
N GLY A 112 -7.26 5.50 -24.14
CA GLY A 112 -6.68 5.49 -25.49
C GLY A 112 -6.17 4.12 -25.91
N SER A 113 -6.10 3.88 -27.22
CA SER A 113 -5.89 2.55 -27.82
C SER A 113 -4.55 1.85 -27.54
N GLY A 114 -3.57 2.54 -26.95
CA GLY A 114 -2.20 2.00 -26.77
C GLY A 114 -1.76 1.81 -25.30
N GLY A 115 -2.61 2.18 -24.36
CA GLY A 115 -2.21 2.33 -22.96
C GLY A 115 -1.50 3.67 -22.72
N ASN A 116 -1.35 4.05 -21.46
CA ASN A 116 -0.83 5.35 -21.05
C ASN A 116 0.31 5.23 -20.03
N LEU A 117 0.98 6.34 -19.76
CA LEU A 117 2.15 6.41 -18.89
C LEU A 117 1.88 5.87 -17.48
N ILE A 118 0.67 6.14 -16.90
CA ILE A 118 0.31 5.69 -15.54
C ILE A 118 0.24 4.17 -15.51
N MET A 119 -0.41 3.56 -16.50
CA MET A 119 -0.58 2.12 -16.62
C MET A 119 0.77 1.41 -16.81
N PHE A 120 1.64 1.91 -17.69
CA PHE A 120 2.98 1.36 -17.91
C PHE A 120 3.84 1.39 -16.65
N ILE A 121 3.90 2.53 -15.95
CA ILE A 121 4.67 2.66 -14.71
C ILE A 121 4.09 1.76 -13.63
N GLY A 122 2.77 1.68 -13.49
CA GLY A 122 2.10 0.77 -12.56
C GLY A 122 2.48 -0.70 -12.82
N ALA A 123 2.39 -1.15 -14.06
CA ALA A 123 2.71 -2.51 -14.47
C ALA A 123 4.18 -2.88 -14.21
N ILE A 124 5.12 -2.03 -14.60
CA ILE A 124 6.55 -2.23 -14.34
C ILE A 124 6.82 -2.30 -12.83
N THR A 125 6.19 -1.40 -12.07
CA THR A 125 6.32 -1.35 -10.61
C THR A 125 5.84 -2.64 -9.95
N ILE A 126 4.70 -3.21 -10.38
CA ILE A 126 4.18 -4.49 -9.87
C ILE A 126 5.24 -5.58 -9.98
N VAL A 127 5.76 -5.79 -11.17
CA VAL A 127 6.69 -6.90 -11.45
C VAL A 127 8.02 -6.73 -10.71
N ILE A 128 8.66 -5.56 -10.84
CA ILE A 128 9.97 -5.30 -10.23
C ILE A 128 9.88 -5.41 -8.70
N SER A 129 8.88 -4.77 -8.09
CA SER A 129 8.78 -4.77 -6.63
C SER A 129 8.40 -6.14 -6.07
N ALA A 130 7.56 -6.92 -6.77
CA ALA A 130 7.25 -8.28 -6.36
C ALA A 130 8.48 -9.21 -6.47
N ALA A 131 9.30 -9.06 -7.51
CA ALA A 131 10.55 -9.79 -7.66
C ALA A 131 11.55 -9.43 -6.54
N LEU A 132 11.68 -8.15 -6.21
CA LEU A 132 12.54 -7.68 -5.13
C LEU A 132 12.06 -8.15 -3.75
N ALA A 133 10.73 -8.18 -3.51
CA ALA A 133 10.15 -8.71 -2.28
C ALA A 133 10.51 -10.19 -2.07
N PHE A 134 10.56 -10.97 -3.14
CA PHE A 134 10.85 -12.41 -3.07
C PHE A 134 12.27 -12.72 -2.59
N VAL A 135 13.24 -11.87 -2.89
CA VAL A 135 14.65 -12.10 -2.53
C VAL A 135 15.04 -11.53 -1.16
N GLN A 136 14.19 -10.68 -0.54
CA GLN A 136 14.49 -10.10 0.77
C GLN A 136 14.42 -11.13 1.88
N ASN A 137 15.30 -10.99 2.88
CA ASN A 137 15.28 -11.78 4.11
C ASN A 137 14.72 -10.99 5.31
N ASP A 138 14.75 -9.67 5.25
CA ASP A 138 14.17 -8.76 6.24
C ASP A 138 12.65 -8.65 6.05
N ILE A 139 11.87 -8.98 7.10
CA ILE A 139 10.41 -9.00 7.06
C ILE A 139 9.81 -7.61 6.75
N LYS A 140 10.40 -6.52 7.28
CA LYS A 140 9.96 -5.16 6.98
C LYS A 140 10.23 -4.79 5.52
N ARG A 141 11.40 -5.18 4.98
CA ARG A 141 11.73 -4.94 3.57
C ARG A 141 10.82 -5.71 2.62
N VAL A 142 10.46 -6.96 2.95
CA VAL A 142 9.44 -7.71 2.19
C VAL A 142 8.13 -6.94 2.17
N LEU A 143 7.66 -6.46 3.34
CA LEU A 143 6.42 -5.68 3.45
C LEU A 143 6.52 -4.33 2.71
N ALA A 144 7.67 -3.68 2.70
CA ALA A 144 7.90 -2.43 1.96
C ALA A 144 7.78 -2.64 0.45
N TYR A 145 8.49 -3.62 -0.11
CA TYR A 145 8.38 -3.95 -1.54
C TYR A 145 6.98 -4.43 -1.91
N SER A 146 6.33 -5.18 -1.02
CA SER A 146 4.94 -5.56 -1.25
C SER A 146 3.99 -4.35 -1.23
N THR A 147 4.29 -3.28 -0.48
CA THR A 147 3.55 -2.02 -0.54
C THR A 147 3.75 -1.34 -1.89
N VAL A 148 4.98 -1.22 -2.38
CA VAL A 148 5.27 -0.67 -3.71
C VAL A 148 4.49 -1.42 -4.79
N SER A 149 4.44 -2.76 -4.71
CA SER A 149 3.67 -3.59 -5.65
C SER A 149 2.17 -3.28 -5.61
N GLN A 150 1.57 -3.13 -4.42
CA GLN A 150 0.15 -2.80 -4.31
C GLN A 150 -0.17 -1.37 -4.82
N LEU A 151 0.71 -0.41 -4.56
CA LEU A 151 0.59 0.92 -5.15
C LEU A 151 0.71 0.88 -6.68
N GLY A 152 1.51 -0.03 -7.22
CA GLY A 152 1.55 -0.34 -8.65
C GLY A 152 0.20 -0.80 -9.20
N TYR A 153 -0.53 -1.67 -8.47
CA TYR A 153 -1.90 -2.07 -8.84
C TYR A 153 -2.87 -0.88 -8.85
N MET A 154 -2.80 -0.01 -7.86
CA MET A 154 -3.64 1.18 -7.82
C MET A 154 -3.36 2.11 -9.01
N MET A 155 -2.08 2.30 -9.37
CA MET A 155 -1.69 3.07 -10.56
C MET A 155 -2.14 2.38 -11.85
N LEU A 156 -1.97 1.05 -11.95
CA LEU A 156 -2.46 0.28 -13.09
C LEU A 156 -3.97 0.46 -13.29
N GLY A 157 -4.74 0.35 -12.20
CA GLY A 157 -6.19 0.57 -12.23
C GLY A 157 -6.57 1.99 -12.66
N LEU A 158 -5.94 3.02 -12.07
CA LEU A 158 -6.19 4.41 -12.47
C LEU A 158 -5.85 4.66 -13.94
N GLY A 159 -4.73 4.11 -14.42
CA GLY A 159 -4.35 4.22 -15.82
C GLY A 159 -5.28 3.47 -16.77
N ALA A 160 -5.93 2.42 -16.31
CA ALA A 160 -6.87 1.64 -17.11
C ALA A 160 -8.34 2.11 -17.03
N GLY A 161 -8.63 3.21 -16.35
CA GLY A 161 -10.01 3.70 -16.19
C GLY A 161 -10.74 3.16 -14.96
N ALA A 162 -10.14 2.26 -14.18
CA ALA A 162 -10.74 1.64 -13.00
C ALA A 162 -10.54 2.51 -11.74
N TRP A 163 -11.13 3.70 -11.74
CA TRP A 163 -10.95 4.68 -10.65
C TRP A 163 -11.49 4.18 -9.31
N LEU A 164 -12.75 3.70 -9.27
CA LEU A 164 -13.37 3.23 -8.02
C LEU A 164 -12.64 2.02 -7.42
N PRO A 165 -12.31 0.96 -8.18
CA PRO A 165 -11.53 -0.16 -7.66
C PRO A 165 -10.17 0.26 -7.11
N ALA A 166 -9.48 1.21 -7.77
CA ALA A 166 -8.20 1.71 -7.30
C ALA A 166 -8.32 2.46 -5.97
N VAL A 167 -9.33 3.35 -5.83
CA VAL A 167 -9.61 4.06 -4.57
C VAL A 167 -10.08 3.10 -3.49
N PHE A 168 -10.92 2.14 -3.82
CA PHE A 168 -11.34 1.10 -2.88
C PHE A 168 -10.16 0.24 -2.40
N HIS A 169 -9.20 -0.03 -3.28
CA HIS A 169 -7.99 -0.75 -2.89
C HIS A 169 -7.10 0.06 -1.93
N ILE A 170 -7.08 1.40 -2.02
CA ILE A 170 -6.45 2.26 -1.00
C ILE A 170 -7.05 1.97 0.39
N PHE A 171 -8.37 1.89 0.46
CA PHE A 171 -9.08 1.70 1.72
C PHE A 171 -8.81 0.32 2.32
N THR A 172 -8.96 -0.75 1.56
CA THR A 172 -8.69 -2.12 2.04
C THR A 172 -7.22 -2.34 2.37
N HIS A 173 -6.30 -1.76 1.56
CA HIS A 173 -4.87 -1.79 1.76
C HIS A 173 -4.45 -1.22 3.11
N ALA A 174 -5.09 -0.14 3.56
CA ALA A 174 -4.78 0.49 4.84
C ALA A 174 -4.86 -0.52 6.00
N PHE A 175 -5.90 -1.35 6.04
CA PHE A 175 -6.13 -2.27 7.15
C PHE A 175 -5.17 -3.47 7.13
N PHE A 176 -5.08 -4.19 6.02
CA PHE A 176 -4.24 -5.38 6.00
C PHE A 176 -2.75 -5.04 6.07
N LYS A 177 -2.31 -3.90 5.51
CA LYS A 177 -0.91 -3.47 5.63
C LYS A 177 -0.55 -3.00 7.02
N ALA A 178 -1.41 -2.20 7.65
CA ALA A 178 -1.18 -1.79 9.04
C ALA A 178 -1.05 -3.02 9.96
N CYS A 179 -1.93 -4.01 9.79
CA CYS A 179 -1.89 -5.25 10.54
C CYS A 179 -0.58 -6.03 10.30
N LEU A 180 -0.13 -6.18 9.07
CA LEU A 180 1.12 -6.88 8.73
C LEU A 180 2.35 -6.18 9.32
N PHE A 181 2.45 -4.85 9.20
CA PHE A 181 3.57 -4.11 9.79
C PHE A 181 3.57 -4.17 11.30
N LEU A 182 2.43 -3.96 11.96
CA LEU A 182 2.34 -4.10 13.42
C LEU A 182 2.63 -5.52 13.87
N GLY A 183 2.20 -6.54 13.11
CA GLY A 183 2.55 -7.93 13.34
C GLY A 183 4.05 -8.19 13.25
N ALA A 184 4.74 -7.63 12.25
CA ALA A 184 6.20 -7.68 12.16
C ALA A 184 6.88 -7.00 13.36
N GLY A 185 6.28 -5.91 13.87
CA GLY A 185 6.74 -5.24 15.09
C GLY A 185 6.55 -6.10 16.34
N SER A 186 5.41 -6.75 16.47
CA SER A 186 5.12 -7.71 17.56
C SER A 186 6.15 -8.85 17.58
N ILE A 187 6.44 -9.43 16.42
CA ILE A 187 7.43 -10.51 16.27
C ILE A 187 8.83 -10.02 16.67
N SER A 188 9.24 -8.87 16.16
CA SER A 188 10.57 -8.30 16.45
C SER A 188 10.73 -7.99 17.94
N HIS A 189 9.72 -7.43 18.58
CA HIS A 189 9.77 -7.06 19.99
C HIS A 189 9.77 -8.27 20.93
N SER A 190 8.89 -9.26 20.68
CA SER A 190 8.58 -10.31 21.65
C SER A 190 9.24 -11.66 21.34
N ALA A 191 9.79 -11.86 20.13
CA ALA A 191 10.29 -13.17 19.72
C ALA A 191 11.69 -13.16 19.09
N SER A 192 12.13 -12.08 18.45
CA SER A 192 13.41 -12.07 17.73
C SER A 192 14.41 -11.03 18.24
N HIS A 193 14.27 -10.57 19.49
CA HIS A 193 15.19 -9.61 20.11
C HIS A 193 15.54 -8.40 19.22
N HIS A 194 14.52 -7.76 18.67
CA HIS A 194 14.59 -6.64 17.72
C HIS A 194 15.20 -6.93 16.36
N SER A 195 15.51 -8.19 16.03
CA SER A 195 15.87 -8.59 14.66
C SER A 195 14.65 -8.63 13.74
N PHE A 196 14.87 -8.33 12.46
CA PHE A 196 13.88 -8.44 11.39
C PHE A 196 14.28 -9.50 10.35
N ASP A 197 15.40 -10.22 10.54
CA ASP A 197 15.86 -11.27 9.62
C ASP A 197 15.08 -12.56 9.84
N MET A 198 14.17 -12.86 8.90
CA MET A 198 13.32 -14.06 8.93
C MET A 198 14.13 -15.35 8.83
N LYS A 199 15.26 -15.32 8.11
CA LYS A 199 16.04 -16.51 7.84
C LYS A 199 16.98 -16.88 8.98
N ARG A 200 17.51 -15.87 9.66
CA ARG A 200 18.50 -16.02 10.72
C ARG A 200 17.86 -16.18 12.10
N ASP A 201 16.88 -15.35 12.41
CA ASP A 201 16.43 -15.13 13.80
C ASP A 201 14.97 -15.46 14.07
N MET A 202 14.23 -15.98 13.06
CA MET A 202 12.82 -16.36 13.20
C MET A 202 12.60 -17.83 12.84
N GLY A 203 11.46 -18.38 13.25
CA GLY A 203 11.00 -19.73 12.94
C GLY A 203 10.18 -20.32 14.10
N GLY A 204 9.22 -21.17 13.78
CA GLY A 204 8.43 -21.91 14.76
C GLY A 204 7.49 -21.08 15.64
N LEU A 205 7.28 -19.78 15.34
CA LEU A 205 6.56 -18.84 16.21
C LEU A 205 5.04 -19.08 16.27
N ARG A 206 4.49 -19.95 15.41
CA ARG A 206 3.05 -20.22 15.34
C ARG A 206 2.41 -20.58 16.67
N LYS A 207 3.07 -21.41 17.47
CA LYS A 207 2.53 -21.91 18.75
C LYS A 207 2.73 -20.92 19.90
N VAL A 208 3.76 -20.10 19.80
CA VAL A 208 4.19 -19.16 20.84
C VAL A 208 3.44 -17.83 20.72
N MET A 209 3.13 -17.41 19.49
CA MET A 209 2.43 -16.16 19.18
C MET A 209 1.13 -16.42 18.38
N PRO A 210 0.12 -17.09 18.96
CA PRO A 210 -1.07 -17.51 18.23
C PRO A 210 -1.94 -16.34 17.74
N ILE A 211 -2.05 -15.25 18.50
CA ILE A 211 -2.82 -14.05 18.10
C ILE A 211 -2.12 -13.35 16.95
N THR A 212 -0.83 -13.08 17.09
CA THR A 212 -0.01 -12.47 16.04
C THR A 212 -0.01 -13.32 14.77
N PHE A 213 0.08 -14.66 14.90
CA PHE A 213 0.00 -15.58 13.76
C PHE A 213 -1.35 -15.50 13.04
N THR A 214 -2.46 -15.56 13.79
CA THR A 214 -3.81 -15.55 13.19
C THR A 214 -4.09 -14.24 12.46
N THR A 215 -3.76 -13.10 13.08
CA THR A 215 -3.94 -11.78 12.47
C THR A 215 -3.02 -11.58 11.25
N TRP A 216 -1.81 -12.14 11.28
CA TRP A 216 -0.89 -12.17 10.15
C TRP A 216 -1.44 -12.97 8.97
N ILE A 217 -1.98 -14.17 9.21
CA ILE A 217 -2.55 -15.01 8.15
C ILE A 217 -3.77 -14.33 7.51
N ILE A 218 -4.69 -13.78 8.30
CA ILE A 218 -5.86 -13.05 7.80
C ILE A 218 -5.41 -11.91 6.86
N SER A 219 -4.46 -11.10 7.31
CA SER A 219 -3.97 -9.97 6.53
C SER A 219 -3.14 -10.39 5.32
N THR A 220 -2.42 -11.51 5.41
CA THR A 220 -1.71 -12.10 4.27
C THR A 220 -2.67 -12.59 3.19
N LEU A 221 -3.75 -13.28 3.57
CA LEU A 221 -4.77 -13.74 2.64
C LEU A 221 -5.51 -12.55 1.98
N ALA A 222 -5.78 -11.50 2.76
CA ALA A 222 -6.31 -10.25 2.23
C ALA A 222 -5.35 -9.61 1.20
N LEU A 223 -4.06 -9.49 1.53
CA LEU A 223 -3.05 -8.95 0.61
C LEU A 223 -2.92 -9.78 -0.68
N CYS A 224 -3.01 -11.10 -0.59
CA CYS A 224 -2.96 -12.00 -1.74
C CYS A 224 -4.20 -11.92 -2.63
N GLY A 225 -5.31 -11.35 -2.13
CA GLY A 225 -6.57 -11.30 -2.86
C GLY A 225 -7.32 -12.62 -2.85
N VAL A 226 -7.31 -13.34 -1.73
CA VAL A 226 -8.02 -14.62 -1.59
C VAL A 226 -9.45 -14.33 -1.09
N PHE A 227 -10.46 -14.95 -1.73
CA PHE A 227 -11.83 -14.92 -1.23
C PHE A 227 -11.94 -15.60 0.15
N PRO A 228 -12.69 -15.06 1.12
CA PRO A 228 -13.56 -13.88 1.11
C PRO A 228 -12.94 -12.60 1.72
N PHE A 229 -11.62 -12.47 1.73
CA PHE A 229 -10.92 -11.34 2.36
C PHE A 229 -11.03 -10.05 1.53
N SER A 230 -10.85 -8.91 2.18
CA SER A 230 -11.10 -7.59 1.59
C SER A 230 -10.29 -7.30 0.31
N GLY A 231 -9.07 -7.79 0.24
CA GLY A 231 -8.21 -7.60 -0.92
C GLY A 231 -8.69 -8.33 -2.18
N PHE A 232 -9.48 -9.40 -2.05
CA PHE A 232 -10.13 -10.02 -3.19
C PHE A 232 -11.05 -9.03 -3.89
N PHE A 233 -12.00 -8.45 -3.18
CA PHE A 233 -12.98 -7.53 -3.75
C PHE A 233 -12.37 -6.30 -4.41
N SER A 234 -11.26 -5.79 -3.92
CA SER A 234 -10.63 -4.58 -4.46
C SER A 234 -9.58 -4.87 -5.54
N LYS A 235 -8.76 -5.90 -5.37
CA LYS A 235 -7.66 -6.21 -6.29
C LYS A 235 -8.14 -6.94 -7.53
N ASP A 236 -9.06 -7.87 -7.35
CA ASP A 236 -9.66 -8.63 -8.46
C ASP A 236 -10.44 -7.70 -9.37
N GLU A 237 -11.21 -6.78 -8.78
CA GLU A 237 -11.94 -5.74 -9.51
C GLU A 237 -11.01 -4.81 -10.33
N ILE A 238 -9.82 -4.47 -9.83
CA ILE A 238 -8.81 -3.73 -10.62
C ILE A 238 -8.40 -4.56 -11.84
N ILE A 239 -8.05 -5.83 -11.65
CA ILE A 239 -7.53 -6.70 -12.71
C ILE A 239 -8.62 -6.96 -13.77
N ASP A 240 -9.84 -7.19 -13.32
CA ASP A 240 -11.01 -7.42 -14.18
C ASP A 240 -11.33 -6.19 -15.03
N ASN A 241 -11.38 -5.00 -14.43
CA ASN A 241 -11.60 -3.76 -15.19
C ASN A 241 -10.49 -3.47 -16.19
N VAL A 242 -9.22 -3.77 -15.88
CA VAL A 242 -8.12 -3.65 -16.85
C VAL A 242 -8.36 -4.55 -18.06
N GLY A 243 -8.84 -5.77 -17.84
CA GLY A 243 -9.21 -6.71 -18.92
C GLY A 243 -10.42 -6.25 -19.71
N ASN A 244 -11.48 -5.84 -19.03
CA ASN A 244 -12.75 -5.40 -19.65
C ASN A 244 -12.56 -4.14 -20.51
N ASN A 245 -11.63 -3.26 -20.14
CA ASN A 245 -11.25 -2.09 -20.93
C ASN A 245 -10.29 -2.41 -22.09
N GLY A 246 -10.06 -3.71 -22.39
CA GLY A 246 -9.31 -4.17 -23.56
C GLY A 246 -7.80 -4.27 -23.35
N TYR A 247 -7.28 -4.00 -22.15
CA TYR A 247 -5.85 -4.03 -21.85
C TYR A 247 -5.36 -5.42 -21.40
N ASN A 248 -5.63 -6.46 -22.18
CA ASN A 248 -5.34 -7.85 -21.84
C ASN A 248 -3.89 -8.12 -21.43
N THR A 249 -2.90 -7.47 -22.07
CA THR A 249 -1.49 -7.61 -21.71
C THR A 249 -1.24 -7.13 -20.27
N PHE A 250 -1.82 -6.02 -19.89
CA PHE A 250 -1.67 -5.46 -18.54
C PHE A 250 -2.46 -6.26 -17.49
N MET A 251 -3.60 -6.83 -17.88
CA MET A 251 -4.33 -7.80 -17.06
C MET A 251 -3.45 -9.01 -16.72
N ILE A 252 -2.75 -9.58 -17.72
CA ILE A 252 -1.81 -10.71 -17.51
C ILE A 252 -0.68 -10.30 -16.56
N VAL A 253 -0.11 -9.10 -16.72
CA VAL A 253 0.90 -8.56 -15.78
C VAL A 253 0.34 -8.47 -14.37
N GLY A 254 -0.90 -8.00 -14.20
CA GLY A 254 -1.60 -7.99 -12.92
C GLY A 254 -1.73 -9.37 -12.31
N LEU A 255 -2.15 -10.37 -13.08
CA LEU A 255 -2.27 -11.77 -12.62
C LEU A 255 -0.92 -12.37 -12.22
N VAL A 256 0.13 -12.14 -13.01
CA VAL A 256 1.50 -12.56 -12.66
C VAL A 256 1.96 -11.91 -11.35
N GLY A 257 1.73 -10.62 -11.18
CA GLY A 257 2.04 -9.91 -9.93
C GLY A 257 1.25 -10.45 -8.73
N ALA A 258 -0.03 -10.85 -8.91
CA ALA A 258 -0.84 -11.49 -7.87
C ALA A 258 -0.26 -12.84 -7.45
N PHE A 259 0.13 -13.67 -8.41
CA PHE A 259 0.84 -14.93 -8.14
C PHE A 259 2.15 -14.71 -7.38
N MET A 260 2.97 -13.75 -7.82
CA MET A 260 4.20 -13.38 -7.13
C MET A 260 3.94 -12.90 -5.70
N THR A 261 2.83 -12.13 -5.49
CA THR A 261 2.41 -11.69 -4.15
C THR A 261 2.15 -12.87 -3.22
N ALA A 262 1.40 -13.86 -3.69
CA ALA A 262 1.14 -15.09 -2.94
C ALA A 262 2.44 -15.85 -2.64
N ALA A 263 3.34 -15.95 -3.61
CA ALA A 263 4.60 -16.67 -3.47
C ALA A 263 5.53 -16.05 -2.41
N TYR A 264 5.80 -14.72 -2.47
CA TYR A 264 6.70 -14.11 -1.47
C TYR A 264 6.06 -14.02 -0.07
N MET A 265 4.74 -13.82 0.04
CA MET A 265 4.07 -13.81 1.34
C MET A 265 4.00 -15.21 1.97
N THR A 266 3.80 -16.26 1.18
CA THR A 266 3.90 -17.65 1.65
C THR A 266 5.32 -17.93 2.16
N ARG A 267 6.35 -17.52 1.41
CA ARG A 267 7.75 -17.65 1.86
C ARG A 267 7.98 -16.90 3.17
N ALA A 268 7.54 -15.65 3.29
CA ALA A 268 7.71 -14.86 4.51
C ALA A 268 6.99 -15.49 5.71
N THR A 269 5.77 -15.94 5.51
CA THR A 269 4.97 -16.64 6.54
C THR A 269 5.63 -17.94 6.98
N TYR A 270 6.13 -18.73 6.03
CA TYR A 270 6.81 -19.99 6.32
C TYR A 270 8.09 -19.77 7.13
N LEU A 271 8.93 -18.84 6.72
CA LEU A 271 10.20 -18.55 7.41
C LEU A 271 9.99 -18.00 8.83
N THR A 272 8.89 -17.31 9.08
CA THR A 272 8.62 -16.67 10.37
C THR A 272 7.90 -17.62 11.34
N PHE A 273 6.86 -18.29 10.89
CA PHE A 273 5.95 -19.02 11.79
C PHE A 273 6.09 -20.53 11.77
N PHE A 274 6.71 -21.07 10.73
CA PHE A 274 6.87 -22.50 10.55
C PHE A 274 8.34 -22.93 10.61
N GLY A 275 8.56 -24.24 10.62
CA GLY A 275 9.90 -24.81 10.75
C GLY A 275 10.41 -24.78 12.19
N GLU A 276 11.70 -25.00 12.35
CA GLU A 276 12.37 -24.97 13.65
C GLU A 276 12.72 -23.54 14.07
N PRO A 277 12.65 -23.19 15.36
CA PRO A 277 13.14 -21.92 15.88
C PRO A 277 14.62 -21.73 15.56
N ARG A 278 15.00 -20.51 15.13
CA ARG A 278 16.37 -20.17 14.73
C ARG A 278 16.84 -18.92 15.46
N GLY A 279 18.16 -18.86 15.73
CA GLY A 279 18.82 -17.71 16.34
C GLY A 279 18.09 -17.22 17.60
N ALA A 280 17.68 -15.98 17.60
CA ALA A 280 17.00 -15.35 18.73
C ALA A 280 15.69 -16.07 19.13
N SER A 281 14.92 -16.59 18.17
CA SER A 281 13.68 -17.32 18.46
C SER A 281 13.90 -18.71 19.08
N ALA A 282 15.12 -19.26 19.01
CA ALA A 282 15.49 -20.50 19.67
C ALA A 282 15.92 -20.32 21.14
N GLY A 283 15.92 -19.09 21.66
CA GLY A 283 16.38 -18.78 23.00
C GLY A 283 17.90 -18.79 23.17
N HIS A 284 18.67 -18.96 22.10
CA HIS A 284 20.12 -18.81 22.15
C HIS A 284 20.45 -17.32 22.05
N SER A 285 20.67 -16.69 23.21
CA SER A 285 21.51 -15.51 23.24
C SER A 285 22.89 -15.95 22.76
N SER A 286 23.38 -15.42 21.66
CA SER A 286 24.74 -15.61 21.19
C SER A 286 25.71 -14.91 22.13
N HIS A 287 25.87 -15.44 23.34
CA HIS A 287 27.13 -15.28 24.06
C HIS A 287 28.09 -16.26 23.38
N GLU A 288 28.85 -15.76 22.41
CA GLU A 288 30.09 -16.39 22.02
C GLU A 288 30.91 -16.54 23.28
N SER A 289 30.98 -17.78 23.77
CA SER A 289 31.97 -18.19 24.74
C SER A 289 33.34 -18.05 24.08
N HIS A 290 33.99 -16.92 24.26
CA HIS A 290 35.44 -16.86 24.09
C HIS A 290 36.06 -17.84 25.10
N GLY A 291 36.71 -18.82 24.53
CA GLY A 291 37.24 -19.99 25.16
C GLY A 291 38.12 -19.69 26.35
N ALA A 292 37.98 -20.55 27.29
CA ALA A 292 38.84 -20.72 28.41
C ALA A 292 40.30 -20.93 27.99
N HIS A 293 41.18 -20.10 28.44
CA HIS A 293 42.59 -20.49 28.68
C HIS A 293 43.11 -19.87 29.94
N GLY A 294 43.62 -20.72 30.83
CA GLY A 294 44.67 -20.39 31.74
C GLY A 294 44.28 -20.21 33.20
N SER A 295 44.35 -21.30 33.92
CA SER A 295 44.61 -21.38 35.36
C SER A 295 45.84 -20.54 35.74
N HIS A 296 45.73 -19.69 36.75
CA HIS A 296 46.81 -19.54 37.75
C HIS A 296 46.27 -18.93 39.06
N ASP A 297 46.62 -19.63 40.12
CA ASP A 297 46.41 -19.32 41.51
C ASP A 297 47.06 -17.99 41.92
N THR A 298 46.53 -17.26 42.88
CA THR A 298 47.02 -16.99 44.21
C THR A 298 46.58 -15.62 44.78
N HIS A 299 46.01 -15.70 45.99
CA HIS A 299 46.06 -14.76 47.13
C HIS A 299 45.92 -13.23 46.96
N GLY A 300 44.98 -12.69 47.75
CA GLY A 300 45.05 -11.30 48.21
C GLY A 300 43.73 -10.74 48.78
N THR A 301 43.66 -10.73 50.09
CA THR A 301 42.63 -10.20 50.98
C THR A 301 42.32 -8.70 50.80
N HIS A 302 41.10 -8.37 51.31
CA HIS A 302 40.61 -7.07 51.83
C HIS A 302 40.01 -6.04 50.84
N GLY A 303 38.77 -5.66 51.23
CA GLY A 303 38.21 -4.34 50.99
C GLY A 303 36.70 -4.36 50.80
N ASP A 304 35.96 -4.22 51.92
CA ASP A 304 34.56 -3.75 51.89
C ASP A 304 34.45 -2.48 51.12
N HIS A 305 33.47 -2.37 50.24
CA HIS A 305 32.68 -1.16 50.04
C HIS A 305 31.38 -1.47 49.24
N ASP A 306 30.32 -1.27 49.99
CA ASP A 306 29.00 -0.73 49.62
C ASP A 306 28.33 -1.05 48.27
N ALA A 307 27.22 -1.63 48.48
CA ALA A 307 25.97 -1.57 47.76
C ALA A 307 25.87 -0.52 46.65
N HIS A 308 25.87 -0.98 45.42
CA HIS A 308 25.14 -0.28 44.38
C HIS A 308 24.18 -1.24 43.69
N ALA A 309 22.96 -0.81 43.76
CA ALA A 309 21.73 -1.23 43.16
C ALA A 309 21.83 -2.27 42.05
N SER A 310 21.04 -3.29 42.24
CA SER A 310 20.52 -4.22 41.25
C SER A 310 20.37 -3.59 39.88
N HIS A 311 21.32 -3.84 38.99
CA HIS A 311 20.98 -3.88 37.59
C HIS A 311 20.01 -5.04 37.39
N ASP A 312 18.76 -4.72 37.07
CA ASP A 312 17.77 -5.66 36.65
C ASP A 312 18.42 -6.64 35.65
N ALA A 313 18.62 -7.86 36.10
CA ALA A 313 18.90 -8.97 35.24
C ALA A 313 17.70 -9.05 34.27
N HIS A 314 17.86 -8.54 33.06
CA HIS A 314 16.95 -8.89 31.97
C HIS A 314 17.01 -10.39 31.80
N ALA A 315 16.14 -11.07 32.56
CA ALA A 315 15.87 -12.47 32.35
C ALA A 315 15.54 -12.59 30.85
N SER A 316 16.31 -13.38 30.13
CA SER A 316 16.06 -13.68 28.71
C SER A 316 14.76 -14.47 28.65
N HIS A 317 13.65 -13.74 28.65
CA HIS A 317 12.34 -14.35 28.40
C HIS A 317 12.38 -14.91 26.98
N GLY A 318 12.16 -16.22 26.85
CA GLY A 318 12.00 -16.85 25.54
C GLY A 318 10.88 -16.19 24.75
N PRO A 319 10.73 -16.52 23.46
CA PRO A 319 9.67 -15.98 22.62
C PRO A 319 8.29 -16.12 23.28
N HIS A 320 7.52 -15.04 23.29
CA HIS A 320 6.18 -14.99 23.90
C HIS A 320 5.24 -14.09 23.09
N GLU A 321 3.94 -14.21 23.31
CA GLU A 321 2.95 -13.32 22.68
C GLU A 321 3.08 -11.90 23.25
N SER A 322 2.91 -10.91 22.42
CA SER A 322 2.95 -9.51 22.83
C SER A 322 1.77 -9.17 23.75
N GLY A 323 1.97 -8.16 24.61
CA GLY A 323 0.92 -7.65 25.49
C GLY A 323 -0.31 -7.10 24.76
N LEU A 324 -1.42 -6.92 25.49
CA LEU A 324 -2.71 -6.50 24.94
C LEU A 324 -2.64 -5.17 24.18
N LEU A 325 -1.78 -4.24 24.58
CA LEU A 325 -1.61 -2.96 23.88
C LEU A 325 -1.14 -3.10 22.43
N ILE A 326 -0.45 -4.20 22.09
CA ILE A 326 0.00 -4.51 20.72
C ILE A 326 -1.02 -5.44 20.05
N THR A 327 -1.54 -6.45 20.75
CA THR A 327 -2.43 -7.45 20.14
C THR A 327 -3.85 -6.93 19.89
N ALA A 328 -4.37 -5.99 20.69
CA ALA A 328 -5.71 -5.43 20.46
C ALA A 328 -5.82 -4.66 19.11
N PRO A 329 -4.91 -3.76 18.75
CA PRO A 329 -4.90 -3.16 17.41
C PRO A 329 -4.78 -4.20 16.29
N LEU A 330 -3.97 -5.26 16.46
CA LEU A 330 -3.84 -6.33 15.47
C LEU A 330 -5.17 -7.05 15.24
N MET A 331 -5.90 -7.38 16.30
CA MET A 331 -7.22 -8.01 16.20
C MET A 331 -8.23 -7.12 15.49
N ILE A 332 -8.32 -5.83 15.86
CA ILE A 332 -9.23 -4.87 15.22
C ILE A 332 -8.91 -4.76 13.72
N LEU A 333 -7.65 -4.55 13.37
CA LEU A 333 -7.23 -4.41 11.97
C LEU A 333 -7.47 -5.69 11.17
N SER A 334 -7.31 -6.87 11.78
CA SER A 334 -7.56 -8.14 11.10
C SER A 334 -9.06 -8.35 10.81
N VAL A 335 -9.94 -7.94 11.73
CA VAL A 335 -11.39 -7.95 11.48
C VAL A 335 -11.76 -6.99 10.35
N LEU A 336 -11.16 -5.80 10.31
CA LEU A 336 -11.36 -4.86 9.21
C LEU A 336 -10.77 -5.39 7.89
N ALA A 337 -9.61 -6.06 7.92
CA ALA A 337 -9.02 -6.70 6.75
C ALA A 337 -9.86 -7.86 6.21
N LEU A 338 -10.67 -8.50 7.05
CA LEU A 338 -11.64 -9.50 6.62
C LEU A 338 -12.90 -8.85 6.05
N GLY A 339 -13.50 -7.91 6.78
CA GLY A 339 -14.87 -7.43 6.53
C GLY A 339 -14.98 -6.19 5.62
N SER A 340 -13.93 -5.36 5.48
CA SER A 340 -14.01 -4.12 4.71
C SER A 340 -14.26 -4.33 3.20
N GLY A 341 -13.95 -5.51 2.68
CA GLY A 341 -14.27 -5.90 1.31
C GLY A 341 -15.77 -5.89 0.98
N LEU A 342 -16.59 -6.15 1.98
CA LEU A 342 -18.04 -6.18 1.83
C LEU A 342 -18.65 -4.79 1.58
N LEU A 343 -17.90 -3.71 1.76
CA LEU A 343 -18.36 -2.35 1.45
C LEU A 343 -18.46 -2.07 -0.06
N ASN A 344 -17.79 -2.86 -0.87
CA ASN A 344 -17.88 -2.80 -2.33
C ASN A 344 -17.76 -4.21 -2.91
N ALA A 345 -18.68 -5.07 -2.51
CA ALA A 345 -18.69 -6.48 -2.92
C ALA A 345 -19.51 -6.68 -4.19
N THR A 346 -19.03 -6.16 -5.32
CA THR A 346 -19.65 -6.22 -6.65
C THR A 346 -20.17 -7.60 -7.06
N PRO A 347 -19.50 -8.74 -6.72
CA PRO A 347 -20.02 -10.06 -7.06
C PRO A 347 -21.36 -10.41 -6.40
N PHE A 348 -21.78 -9.69 -5.36
CA PHE A 348 -23.05 -9.92 -4.66
C PHE A 348 -24.19 -9.01 -5.14
N GLY A 349 -23.92 -8.14 -6.12
CA GLY A 349 -24.91 -7.26 -6.75
C GLY A 349 -24.83 -5.80 -6.25
N GLU A 350 -25.54 -4.91 -6.94
CA GLU A 350 -25.47 -3.45 -6.78
C GLU A 350 -25.75 -2.94 -5.36
N SER A 351 -26.59 -3.64 -4.59
CA SER A 351 -26.89 -3.27 -3.19
C SER A 351 -25.67 -3.32 -2.27
N TRP A 352 -24.57 -3.96 -2.70
CA TRP A 352 -23.31 -4.09 -1.97
C TRP A 352 -22.24 -3.08 -2.43
N GLU A 353 -22.52 -2.28 -3.45
CA GLU A 353 -21.61 -1.24 -3.98
C GLU A 353 -21.70 0.07 -3.17
N ARG A 354 -21.63 -0.01 -1.86
CA ARG A 354 -21.80 1.15 -0.96
C ARG A 354 -20.64 2.13 -1.02
N MET A 355 -19.44 1.67 -1.30
CA MET A 355 -18.27 2.53 -1.42
C MET A 355 -18.43 3.54 -2.56
N LYS A 356 -19.04 3.13 -3.67
CA LYS A 356 -19.41 3.95 -4.80
C LYS A 356 -20.19 5.19 -4.35
N LEU A 357 -21.24 5.00 -3.55
CA LEU A 357 -22.11 6.10 -3.07
C LEU A 357 -21.38 7.10 -2.17
N TRP A 358 -20.32 6.69 -1.50
CA TRP A 358 -19.60 7.55 -0.54
C TRP A 358 -18.44 8.32 -1.17
N VAL A 359 -17.78 7.73 -2.13
CA VAL A 359 -16.49 8.22 -2.65
C VAL A 359 -16.63 8.85 -4.03
N GLU A 360 -17.66 8.49 -4.78
CA GLU A 360 -17.92 9.04 -6.10
C GLU A 360 -18.11 10.56 -6.02
N PRO A 361 -17.28 11.36 -6.70
CA PRO A 361 -17.56 12.79 -6.82
C PRO A 361 -18.90 12.92 -7.56
N ARG A 362 -19.85 13.60 -6.96
CA ARG A 362 -21.10 13.94 -7.65
C ARG A 362 -20.74 14.61 -8.98
N ALA A 363 -21.35 14.13 -10.05
CA ALA A 363 -21.06 14.55 -11.39
C ALA A 363 -20.94 16.07 -11.46
N VAL A 364 -19.83 16.59 -11.99
CA VAL A 364 -19.81 17.93 -12.51
C VAL A 364 -20.75 17.84 -13.71
N GLU A 365 -21.85 18.56 -13.70
CA GLU A 365 -22.68 18.71 -14.89
C GLU A 365 -21.78 19.24 -16.00
N VAL A 366 -21.36 18.35 -16.89
CA VAL A 366 -20.61 18.69 -18.09
C VAL A 366 -21.67 19.11 -19.08
N VAL A 367 -21.64 20.37 -19.43
CA VAL A 367 -22.66 21.01 -20.28
C VAL A 367 -22.59 20.55 -21.74
N ASP A 368 -21.60 19.73 -22.12
CA ASP A 368 -21.41 19.35 -23.52
C ASP A 368 -21.38 17.85 -23.77
N SER A 369 -22.21 17.42 -24.73
CA SER A 369 -22.54 16.04 -25.10
C SER A 369 -21.45 15.30 -25.92
N THR A 370 -20.24 15.86 -26.04
CA THR A 370 -19.17 15.31 -26.91
C THR A 370 -18.19 14.40 -26.17
N PHE A 371 -18.36 14.20 -24.87
CA PHE A 371 -17.50 13.32 -24.09
C PHE A 371 -17.94 11.85 -24.23
N PRO A 372 -16.98 10.90 -24.27
CA PRO A 372 -17.29 9.48 -24.13
C PRO A 372 -17.78 9.24 -22.71
N GLY A 373 -19.05 9.28 -22.52
CA GLY A 373 -19.74 9.23 -21.27
C GLY A 373 -21.10 9.91 -21.30
N GLY A 374 -21.41 10.70 -22.29
CA GLY A 374 -22.67 11.39 -22.48
C GLY A 374 -23.13 12.31 -21.32
N PRO A 375 -24.20 13.08 -21.47
CA PRO A 375 -24.76 13.87 -20.39
C PRO A 375 -25.31 12.95 -19.30
N GLY A 376 -24.63 12.93 -18.14
CA GLY A 376 -25.00 12.12 -16.98
C GLY A 376 -24.05 10.96 -16.66
N GLU A 377 -23.07 10.61 -17.52
CA GLU A 377 -22.07 9.62 -17.19
C GLU A 377 -20.93 10.25 -16.38
N SER A 378 -20.61 9.65 -15.24
CA SER A 378 -19.48 10.06 -14.43
C SER A 378 -18.17 9.55 -15.05
N LEU A 379 -17.24 10.44 -15.36
CA LEU A 379 -15.89 10.07 -15.82
C LEU A 379 -15.05 9.33 -14.77
N PHE A 380 -15.52 9.28 -13.55
CA PHE A 380 -14.80 8.64 -12.46
C PHE A 380 -15.14 7.16 -12.33
N ILE A 381 -16.25 6.72 -12.95
CA ILE A 381 -16.78 5.37 -12.81
C ILE A 381 -17.57 5.01 -14.08
N ASN A 382 -17.59 3.76 -14.49
CA ASN A 382 -18.63 3.18 -15.35
C ASN A 382 -19.95 3.15 -14.55
N VAL A 383 -20.57 4.29 -14.33
CA VAL A 383 -21.84 4.37 -13.62
C VAL A 383 -22.94 4.53 -14.64
N PRO A 384 -24.01 3.75 -14.57
CA PRO A 384 -25.25 4.01 -15.29
C PRO A 384 -25.71 5.43 -15.00
N SER A 385 -26.22 6.14 -16.01
CA SER A 385 -26.72 7.49 -15.88
C SER A 385 -27.76 7.58 -14.77
N ALA A 386 -27.87 8.73 -14.10
CA ALA A 386 -28.84 8.96 -13.01
C ALA A 386 -30.30 8.73 -13.43
N GLU A 387 -30.58 8.51 -14.71
CA GLU A 387 -31.92 8.19 -15.27
C GLU A 387 -32.31 6.71 -15.13
N GLU A 388 -31.37 5.80 -14.85
CA GLU A 388 -31.69 4.37 -14.65
C GLU A 388 -31.97 3.98 -13.20
N GLY A 389 -31.93 4.92 -12.27
CA GLY A 389 -32.13 4.73 -10.81
C GLY A 389 -33.36 5.44 -10.23
N SER A 390 -34.35 5.84 -11.04
CA SER A 390 -35.61 6.44 -10.57
C SER A 390 -36.76 5.46 -10.67
#